data_6a6b54d153ca61e0d3a175b05aa7841b
#
_entry.id   6a6b54d153ca61e0d3a175b05aa7841b
#
_cell.length_a   1.000
_cell.length_b   1.000
_cell.length_c   1.000
_cell.angle_alpha   90.00
_cell.angle_beta   90.00
_cell.angle_gamma   90.00
#
_symmetry.space_group_name_H-M   'P 1'
#
loop_
_entity.id
_entity.type
_entity.pdbx_description
1 polymer ?
#
loop_
_entity_poly.entity_id
_entity_poly.type
_entity_poly.pdbx_seq_one_letter_code
_entity_poly.pdbx_strand_id
1 'polypeptide(L)'
;MNNTVLVNILRFIALLAAQALVFNKVSLFGIAFCFPYILFIILYPVNGNRHLLLLLAFLLGICQDSLLNTGGPHAVACVVLAFMRPTLFKFAFGISYEYQTIKINERIDPDRLMFILLSVIIHHLILYLLEEFRFSLIPAALLRTLCSGIFTLVVCVITIYLIKPGKQ
;
A
#
# COMPACT_ATOMS: atom_id res chain seq x y z
N MET A 1 -2.09 14.56 -22.89
CA MET A 1 -2.37 13.64 -21.76
C MET A 1 -1.59 14.17 -20.57
N ASN A 2 -2.25 14.48 -19.45
CA ASN A 2 -1.57 15.11 -18.33
C ASN A 2 -0.47 14.18 -17.79
N ASN A 3 0.75 14.68 -17.61
CA ASN A 3 1.87 13.90 -17.09
C ASN A 3 1.52 13.09 -15.83
N THR A 4 0.63 13.61 -14.98
CA THR A 4 0.17 12.95 -13.76
C THR A 4 -0.60 11.63 -14.04
N VAL A 5 -1.45 11.61 -15.09
CA VAL A 5 -2.22 10.40 -15.46
C VAL A 5 -1.27 9.33 -15.97
N LEU A 6 -0.35 9.70 -16.87
CA LEU A 6 0.65 8.77 -17.41
C LEU A 6 1.53 8.18 -16.31
N VAL A 7 2.01 9.01 -15.39
CA VAL A 7 2.82 8.57 -14.25
C VAL A 7 2.07 7.58 -13.37
N ASN A 8 0.77 7.82 -13.11
CA ASN A 8 -0.03 6.91 -12.29
C ASN A 8 -0.28 5.58 -13.00
N ILE A 9 -0.52 5.58 -14.32
CA ILE A 9 -0.66 4.34 -15.10
C ILE A 9 0.66 3.53 -15.06
N LEU A 10 1.78 4.18 -15.32
CA LEU A 10 3.09 3.52 -15.28
C LEU A 10 3.40 2.97 -13.89
N ARG A 11 3.08 3.72 -12.84
CA ARG A 11 3.24 3.26 -11.44
C ARG A 11 2.38 2.05 -11.13
N PHE A 12 1.12 2.05 -11.56
CA PHE A 12 0.21 0.91 -11.39
C PHE A 12 0.80 -0.36 -12.02
N ILE A 13 1.18 -0.27 -13.30
CA ILE A 13 1.71 -1.41 -14.05
C ILE A 13 3.05 -1.86 -13.46
N ALA A 14 3.96 -0.93 -13.17
CA ALA A 14 5.30 -1.26 -12.65
C ALA A 14 5.24 -1.93 -11.28
N LEU A 15 4.41 -1.43 -10.36
CA LEU A 15 4.26 -2.02 -9.03
C LEU A 15 3.57 -3.38 -9.08
N LEU A 16 2.56 -3.55 -9.93
CA LEU A 16 1.89 -4.84 -10.11
C LEU A 16 2.84 -5.87 -10.76
N ALA A 17 3.61 -5.46 -11.77
CA ALA A 17 4.60 -6.32 -12.41
C ALA A 17 5.72 -6.71 -11.43
N ALA A 18 6.26 -5.76 -10.67
CA ALA A 18 7.26 -6.04 -9.64
C ALA A 18 6.72 -7.01 -8.58
N GLN A 19 5.48 -6.81 -8.15
CA GLN A 19 4.81 -7.72 -7.23
C GLN A 19 4.72 -9.14 -7.81
N ALA A 20 4.20 -9.28 -9.01
CA ALA A 20 3.97 -10.58 -9.66
C ALA A 20 5.28 -11.34 -9.94
N LEU A 21 6.30 -10.64 -10.45
CA LEU A 21 7.53 -11.26 -10.93
C LEU A 21 8.55 -11.53 -9.81
N VAL A 22 8.58 -10.68 -8.78
CA VAL A 22 9.57 -10.71 -7.72
C VAL A 22 8.95 -11.02 -6.37
N PHE A 23 8.10 -10.13 -5.85
CA PHE A 23 7.69 -10.17 -4.44
C PHE A 23 6.73 -11.32 -4.11
N ASN A 24 5.93 -11.82 -5.05
CA ASN A 24 5.10 -13.00 -4.82
C ASN A 24 5.92 -14.29 -4.62
N LYS A 25 7.20 -14.28 -5.00
CA LYS A 25 8.13 -15.41 -4.84
C LYS A 25 9.05 -15.26 -3.63
N VAL A 26 9.04 -14.10 -2.98
CA VAL A 26 9.93 -13.80 -1.85
C VAL A 26 9.14 -13.90 -0.55
N SER A 27 9.58 -14.80 0.31
CA SER A 27 9.10 -14.89 1.70
C SER A 27 10.29 -15.02 2.65
N LEU A 28 10.20 -14.35 3.80
CA LEU A 28 11.18 -14.51 4.86
C LEU A 28 10.66 -15.57 5.84
N PHE A 29 11.45 -16.64 5.99
CA PHE A 29 11.16 -17.79 6.87
C PHE A 29 9.80 -18.47 6.61
N GLY A 30 9.21 -18.28 5.42
CA GLY A 30 7.88 -18.81 5.08
C GLY A 30 6.71 -18.14 5.81
N ILE A 31 6.96 -17.09 6.61
CA ILE A 31 5.96 -16.42 7.45
C ILE A 31 5.69 -14.99 6.96
N ALA A 32 6.75 -14.25 6.61
CA ALA A 32 6.64 -12.85 6.22
C ALA A 32 6.68 -12.71 4.70
N PHE A 33 5.63 -12.12 4.15
CA PHE A 33 5.48 -11.79 2.75
C PHE A 33 5.57 -10.28 2.54
N CYS A 34 6.01 -9.86 1.35
CA CYS A 34 6.18 -8.45 1.04
C CYS A 34 5.17 -8.00 -0.03
N PHE A 35 4.41 -6.95 0.26
CA PHE A 35 3.38 -6.45 -0.64
C PHE A 35 3.59 -4.97 -1.03
N PRO A 36 4.70 -4.60 -1.70
CA PRO A 36 4.99 -3.22 -2.08
C PRO A 36 4.02 -2.64 -3.12
N TYR A 37 3.16 -3.43 -3.75
CA TYR A 37 2.13 -2.92 -4.66
C TYR A 37 1.19 -1.90 -3.98
N ILE A 38 1.04 -1.95 -2.65
CA ILE A 38 0.26 -0.95 -1.88
C ILE A 38 0.82 0.47 -2.00
N LEU A 39 2.07 0.63 -2.41
CA LEU A 39 2.66 1.93 -2.72
C LEU A 39 1.86 2.70 -3.77
N PHE A 40 1.15 2.03 -4.66
CA PHE A 40 0.26 2.70 -5.59
C PHE A 40 -0.80 3.54 -4.85
N ILE A 41 -1.45 2.94 -3.84
CA ILE A 41 -2.47 3.62 -3.03
C ILE A 41 -1.83 4.72 -2.17
N ILE A 42 -0.69 4.43 -1.56
CA ILE A 42 0.07 5.37 -0.70
C ILE A 42 0.51 6.60 -1.49
N LEU A 43 1.08 6.41 -2.68
CA LEU A 43 1.64 7.47 -3.53
C LEU A 43 0.62 8.13 -4.47
N TYR A 44 -0.65 7.72 -4.43
CA TYR A 44 -1.68 8.37 -5.24
C TYR A 44 -1.80 9.86 -4.86
N PRO A 45 -2.02 10.79 -5.82
CA PRO A 45 -2.13 12.21 -5.54
C PRO A 45 -3.15 12.54 -4.44
N VAL A 46 -2.81 13.45 -3.53
CA VAL A 46 -3.71 13.84 -2.41
C VAL A 46 -5.00 14.44 -2.96
N ASN A 47 -4.88 15.33 -3.96
CA ASN A 47 -6.00 15.98 -4.62
C ASN A 47 -6.58 15.16 -5.79
N GLY A 48 -6.26 13.86 -5.87
CA GLY A 48 -6.78 12.96 -6.90
C GLY A 48 -8.24 12.57 -6.65
N ASN A 49 -8.92 12.13 -7.70
CA ASN A 49 -10.29 11.67 -7.60
C ASN A 49 -10.38 10.41 -6.71
N ARG A 50 -11.13 10.53 -5.59
CA ARG A 50 -11.30 9.46 -4.59
C ARG A 50 -12.02 8.24 -5.16
N HIS A 51 -13.03 8.44 -6.00
CA HIS A 51 -13.78 7.34 -6.61
C HIS A 51 -12.90 6.54 -7.58
N LEU A 52 -12.07 7.25 -8.34
CA LEU A 52 -11.09 6.62 -9.22
C LEU A 52 -10.05 5.83 -8.41
N LEU A 53 -9.57 6.37 -7.28
CA LEU A 53 -8.66 5.65 -6.40
C LEU A 53 -9.28 4.36 -5.87
N LEU A 54 -10.54 4.38 -5.42
CA LEU A 54 -11.25 3.18 -4.94
C LEU A 54 -11.37 2.12 -6.03
N LEU A 55 -11.72 2.54 -7.25
CA LEU A 55 -11.79 1.62 -8.41
C LEU A 55 -10.42 1.01 -8.73
N LEU A 56 -9.37 1.84 -8.79
CA LEU A 56 -8.01 1.37 -9.07
C LEU A 56 -7.47 0.48 -7.95
N ALA A 57 -7.78 0.77 -6.70
CA ALA A 57 -7.42 -0.07 -5.56
C ALA A 57 -8.10 -1.44 -5.63
N PHE A 58 -9.38 -1.47 -5.99
CA PHE A 58 -10.10 -2.73 -6.23
C PHE A 58 -9.45 -3.53 -7.37
N LEU A 59 -9.19 -2.90 -8.51
CA LEU A 59 -8.52 -3.57 -9.64
C LEU A 59 -7.14 -4.09 -9.28
N LEU A 60 -6.36 -3.31 -8.54
CA LEU A 60 -5.03 -3.70 -8.07
C LEU A 60 -5.10 -4.96 -7.18
N GLY A 61 -6.04 -4.98 -6.23
CA GLY A 61 -6.24 -6.12 -5.34
C GLY A 61 -6.77 -7.36 -6.06
N ILE A 62 -7.73 -7.21 -6.97
CA ILE A 62 -8.25 -8.33 -7.80
C ILE A 62 -7.15 -8.94 -8.68
N CYS A 63 -6.30 -8.12 -9.27
CA CYS A 63 -5.14 -8.63 -10.03
C CYS A 63 -4.23 -9.47 -9.12
N GLN A 64 -3.96 -8.99 -7.89
CA GLN A 64 -3.13 -9.71 -6.95
C GLN A 64 -3.81 -11.00 -6.46
N ASP A 65 -5.09 -10.97 -6.13
CA ASP A 65 -5.88 -12.16 -5.77
C ASP A 65 -5.87 -13.21 -6.88
N SER A 66 -5.98 -12.78 -8.14
CA SER A 66 -5.92 -13.68 -9.30
C SER A 66 -4.54 -14.33 -9.46
N LEU A 67 -3.46 -13.56 -9.18
CA LEU A 67 -2.09 -14.07 -9.26
C LEU A 67 -1.76 -15.07 -8.15
N LEU A 68 -2.33 -14.91 -6.97
CA LEU A 68 -2.12 -15.77 -5.79
C LEU A 68 -3.21 -16.81 -5.59
N ASN A 69 -4.32 -16.71 -6.34
CA ASN A 69 -5.49 -17.56 -6.20
C ASN A 69 -6.11 -17.51 -4.79
N THR A 70 -6.21 -16.32 -4.20
CA THR A 70 -6.62 -16.08 -2.81
C THR A 70 -8.12 -15.80 -2.64
N GLY A 71 -8.84 -15.47 -3.72
CA GLY A 71 -10.31 -15.35 -3.70
C GLY A 71 -10.87 -14.04 -3.15
N GLY A 72 -10.05 -12.96 -3.01
CA GLY A 72 -10.55 -11.61 -2.74
C GLY A 72 -9.98 -10.82 -1.54
N PRO A 73 -9.18 -11.41 -0.63
CA PRO A 73 -8.64 -10.68 0.53
C PRO A 73 -7.81 -9.45 0.18
N HIS A 74 -6.99 -9.53 -0.88
CA HIS A 74 -6.20 -8.39 -1.35
C HIS A 74 -7.07 -7.27 -1.91
N ALA A 75 -8.15 -7.60 -2.63
CA ALA A 75 -9.10 -6.61 -3.14
C ALA A 75 -9.76 -5.83 -2.00
N VAL A 76 -10.24 -6.55 -0.98
CA VAL A 76 -10.86 -5.92 0.20
C VAL A 76 -9.85 -5.06 0.96
N ALA A 77 -8.65 -5.59 1.24
CA ALA A 77 -7.60 -4.85 1.95
C ALA A 77 -7.20 -3.56 1.22
N CYS A 78 -7.07 -3.59 -0.11
CA CYS A 78 -6.78 -2.42 -0.94
C CYS A 78 -7.89 -1.37 -0.89
N VAL A 79 -9.16 -1.80 -1.01
CA VAL A 79 -10.32 -0.89 -0.98
C VAL A 79 -10.46 -0.26 0.40
N VAL A 80 -10.33 -1.03 1.48
CA VAL A 80 -10.37 -0.51 2.85
C VAL A 80 -9.25 0.51 3.07
N LEU A 81 -8.02 0.21 2.65
CA LEU A 81 -6.91 1.15 2.74
C LEU A 81 -7.20 2.45 1.97
N ALA A 82 -7.67 2.35 0.71
CA ALA A 82 -8.00 3.50 -0.11
C ALA A 82 -9.14 4.34 0.50
N PHE A 83 -10.13 3.67 1.10
CA PHE A 83 -11.23 4.32 1.80
C PHE A 83 -10.77 5.07 3.06
N MET A 84 -9.90 4.46 3.87
CA MET A 84 -9.38 5.05 5.10
C MET A 84 -8.30 6.10 4.87
N ARG A 85 -7.73 6.19 3.67
CA ARG A 85 -6.62 7.07 3.34
C ARG A 85 -6.79 8.53 3.79
N PRO A 86 -7.96 9.21 3.60
CA PRO A 86 -8.16 10.59 4.09
C PRO A 86 -8.04 10.70 5.62
N THR A 87 -8.55 9.71 6.35
CA THR A 87 -8.45 9.65 7.81
C THR A 87 -6.99 9.48 8.25
N LEU A 88 -6.22 8.64 7.55
CA LEU A 88 -4.80 8.45 7.80
C LEU A 88 -4.00 9.72 7.54
N PHE A 89 -4.34 10.48 6.49
CA PHE A 89 -3.74 11.79 6.24
C PHE A 89 -4.03 12.79 7.37
N LYS A 90 -5.28 12.86 7.83
CA LYS A 90 -5.64 13.72 8.96
C LYS A 90 -4.87 13.38 10.23
N PHE A 91 -4.68 12.09 10.48
CA PHE A 91 -3.93 11.63 11.64
C PHE A 91 -2.44 11.96 11.55
N ALA A 92 -1.83 11.73 10.39
CA ALA A 92 -0.38 11.91 10.20
C ALA A 92 0.03 13.38 10.01
N PHE A 93 -0.74 14.15 9.23
CA PHE A 93 -0.37 15.50 8.81
C PHE A 93 -1.25 16.60 9.44
N GLY A 94 -2.22 16.25 10.27
CA GLY A 94 -3.16 17.18 10.87
C GLY A 94 -4.31 17.58 9.93
N ILE A 95 -5.21 18.45 10.42
CA ILE A 95 -6.45 18.84 9.70
C ILE A 95 -6.15 19.66 8.43
N SER A 96 -5.04 20.39 8.41
CA SER A 96 -4.66 21.29 7.32
C SER A 96 -4.07 20.59 6.08
N TYR A 97 -4.02 19.25 6.04
CA TYR A 97 -3.38 18.51 4.95
C TYR A 97 -4.00 18.79 3.57
N GLU A 98 -5.29 19.11 3.51
CA GLU A 98 -6.02 19.38 2.28
C GLU A 98 -5.53 20.66 1.56
N TYR A 99 -4.95 21.60 2.31
CA TYR A 99 -4.41 22.87 1.80
C TYR A 99 -2.92 22.80 1.49
N GLN A 100 -2.26 21.70 1.82
CA GLN A 100 -0.83 21.53 1.61
C GLN A 100 -0.57 20.71 0.36
N THR A 101 0.46 21.10 -0.42
CA THR A 101 0.95 20.29 -1.54
C THR A 101 1.86 19.17 -1.00
N ILE A 102 1.24 18.17 -0.35
CA ILE A 102 1.99 17.05 0.23
C ILE A 102 2.40 16.10 -0.89
N LYS A 103 3.70 16.00 -1.14
CA LYS A 103 4.28 15.00 -2.02
C LYS A 103 4.98 13.94 -1.18
N ILE A 104 4.38 12.75 -1.10
CA ILE A 104 4.87 11.66 -0.25
C ILE A 104 6.24 11.14 -0.72
N ASN A 105 6.54 11.29 -2.01
CA ASN A 105 7.79 10.84 -2.63
C ASN A 105 8.97 11.85 -2.52
N GLU A 106 8.85 12.93 -1.75
CA GLU A 106 9.95 13.85 -1.49
C GLU A 106 10.86 13.34 -0.35
N ARG A 107 10.96 14.08 0.74
CA ARG A 107 11.76 13.69 1.90
C ARG A 107 10.90 12.91 2.88
N ILE A 108 11.37 11.76 3.36
CA ILE A 108 10.70 11.02 4.43
C ILE A 108 10.94 11.76 5.74
N ASP A 109 9.90 12.38 6.24
CA ASP A 109 9.80 12.98 7.58
C ASP A 109 8.95 12.07 8.50
N PRO A 110 8.88 12.33 9.80
CA PRO A 110 8.13 11.52 10.75
C PRO A 110 6.65 11.36 10.36
N ASP A 111 6.02 12.41 9.85
CA ASP A 111 4.60 12.39 9.49
C ASP A 111 4.34 11.48 8.29
N ARG A 112 5.23 11.54 7.28
CA ARG A 112 5.16 10.63 6.12
C ARG A 112 5.44 9.19 6.51
N LEU A 113 6.42 8.96 7.39
CA LEU A 113 6.71 7.62 7.90
C LEU A 113 5.52 7.07 8.68
N MET A 114 4.86 7.88 9.51
CA MET A 114 3.64 7.51 10.25
C MET A 114 2.52 7.13 9.28
N PHE A 115 2.29 7.92 8.23
CA PHE A 115 1.29 7.63 7.21
C PHE A 115 1.56 6.30 6.49
N ILE A 116 2.81 6.04 6.09
CA ILE A 116 3.21 4.78 5.44
C ILE A 116 3.02 3.61 6.40
N LEU A 117 3.49 3.73 7.64
CA LEU A 117 3.37 2.70 8.68
C LEU A 117 1.91 2.32 8.93
N LEU A 118 1.03 3.30 9.15
CA LEU A 118 -0.39 3.05 9.37
C LEU A 118 -1.05 2.40 8.15
N SER A 119 -0.69 2.85 6.95
CA SER A 119 -1.20 2.27 5.69
C SER A 119 -0.80 0.79 5.56
N VAL A 120 0.45 0.47 5.85
CA VAL A 120 0.96 -0.91 5.85
C VAL A 120 0.23 -1.76 6.89
N ILE A 121 0.11 -1.28 8.12
CA ILE A 121 -0.54 -2.03 9.21
C ILE A 121 -2.00 -2.33 8.85
N ILE A 122 -2.76 -1.33 8.41
CA ILE A 122 -4.18 -1.51 8.06
C ILE A 122 -4.34 -2.51 6.93
N HIS A 123 -3.56 -2.37 5.86
CA HIS A 123 -3.62 -3.30 4.74
C HIS A 123 -3.35 -4.75 5.17
N HIS A 124 -2.23 -4.99 5.89
CA HIS A 124 -1.85 -6.35 6.29
C HIS A 124 -2.80 -6.93 7.33
N LEU A 125 -3.31 -6.12 8.24
CA LEU A 125 -4.27 -6.56 9.24
C LEU A 125 -5.56 -7.07 8.58
N ILE A 126 -6.14 -6.28 7.67
CA ILE A 126 -7.34 -6.69 6.94
C ILE A 126 -7.07 -7.92 6.08
N LEU A 127 -5.94 -7.94 5.36
CA LEU A 127 -5.53 -9.06 4.53
C LEU A 127 -5.49 -10.37 5.32
N TYR A 128 -4.71 -10.42 6.39
CA TYR A 128 -4.52 -11.67 7.13
C TYR A 128 -5.71 -12.07 7.99
N LEU A 129 -6.52 -11.12 8.47
CA LEU A 129 -7.79 -11.45 9.13
C LEU A 129 -8.78 -12.11 8.16
N LEU A 130 -8.77 -11.72 6.88
CA LEU A 130 -9.63 -12.33 5.86
C LEU A 130 -9.07 -13.66 5.34
N GLU A 131 -7.74 -13.79 5.20
CA GLU A 131 -7.13 -15.07 4.79
C GLU A 131 -7.37 -16.18 5.81
N GLU A 132 -7.17 -15.89 7.08
CA GLU A 132 -7.31 -16.90 8.13
C GLU A 132 -8.79 -17.20 8.46
N PHE A 133 -9.68 -16.21 8.39
CA PHE A 133 -11.13 -16.23 8.63
C PHE A 133 -11.61 -17.19 9.74
N ARG A 134 -10.78 -17.39 10.78
CA ARG A 134 -11.05 -18.22 11.96
C ARG A 134 -10.60 -17.53 13.23
N PHE A 135 -11.48 -17.42 14.22
CA PHE A 135 -11.16 -16.76 15.49
C PHE A 135 -9.97 -17.41 16.22
N SER A 136 -9.80 -18.72 16.09
CA SER A 136 -8.66 -19.44 16.69
C SER A 136 -7.31 -19.08 16.10
N LEU A 137 -7.30 -18.51 14.88
CA LEU A 137 -6.08 -18.14 14.15
C LEU A 137 -5.74 -16.63 14.22
N ILE A 138 -6.53 -15.83 14.98
CA ILE A 138 -6.24 -14.40 15.17
C ILE A 138 -4.78 -14.15 15.63
N PRO A 139 -4.20 -14.90 16.60
CA PRO A 139 -2.81 -14.70 16.99
C PRO A 139 -1.83 -14.91 15.83
N ALA A 140 -2.09 -15.90 14.96
CA ALA A 140 -1.27 -16.15 13.78
C ALA A 140 -1.40 -15.02 12.75
N ALA A 141 -2.62 -14.52 12.51
CA ALA A 141 -2.87 -13.37 11.64
C ALA A 141 -2.15 -12.11 12.14
N LEU A 142 -2.16 -11.85 13.45
CA LEU A 142 -1.43 -10.72 14.05
C LEU A 142 0.08 -10.86 13.90
N LEU A 143 0.63 -12.06 14.11
CA LEU A 143 2.05 -12.33 13.90
C LEU A 143 2.45 -12.11 12.44
N ARG A 144 1.68 -12.64 11.49
CA ARG A 144 1.88 -12.42 10.05
C ARG A 144 1.78 -10.95 9.68
N THR A 145 0.80 -10.22 10.24
CA THR A 145 0.65 -8.77 10.06
C THR A 145 1.91 -8.03 10.51
N LEU A 146 2.46 -8.37 11.66
CA LEU A 146 3.66 -7.74 12.19
C LEU A 146 4.89 -8.04 11.32
N CYS A 147 5.16 -9.32 11.05
CA CYS A 147 6.34 -9.73 10.28
C CYS A 147 6.30 -9.24 8.82
N SER A 148 5.18 -9.45 8.13
CA SER A 148 5.01 -8.99 6.75
C SER A 148 4.90 -7.46 6.66
N GLY A 149 4.29 -6.83 7.67
CA GLY A 149 4.20 -5.37 7.76
C GLY A 149 5.57 -4.71 7.88
N ILE A 150 6.44 -5.21 8.76
CA ILE A 150 7.81 -4.70 8.89
C ILE A 150 8.57 -4.90 7.56
N PHE A 151 8.49 -6.08 6.96
CA PHE A 151 9.17 -6.37 5.70
C PHE A 151 8.67 -5.44 4.58
N THR A 152 7.35 -5.30 4.44
CA THR A 152 6.75 -4.42 3.43
C THR A 152 7.09 -2.95 3.70
N LEU A 153 7.09 -2.50 4.97
CA LEU A 153 7.46 -1.14 5.34
C LEU A 153 8.89 -0.80 4.89
N VAL A 154 9.85 -1.69 5.18
CA VAL A 154 11.26 -1.50 4.78
C VAL A 154 11.37 -1.39 3.26
N VAL A 155 10.75 -2.30 2.52
CA VAL A 155 10.77 -2.27 1.05
C VAL A 155 10.08 -1.03 0.49
N CYS A 156 8.95 -0.61 1.07
CA CYS A 156 8.25 0.62 0.67
C CYS A 156 9.12 1.86 0.87
N VAL A 157 9.78 1.98 2.02
CA VAL A 157 10.67 3.11 2.33
C VAL A 157 11.85 3.14 1.35
N ILE A 158 12.49 1.99 1.11
CA ILE A 158 13.59 1.88 0.13
C ILE A 158 13.11 2.29 -1.26
N THR A 159 11.95 1.77 -1.69
CA THR A 159 11.38 2.08 -3.02
C THR A 159 11.08 3.57 -3.17
N ILE A 160 10.49 4.20 -2.16
CA ILE A 160 10.24 5.66 -2.16
C ILE A 160 11.57 6.43 -2.27
N TYR A 161 12.59 5.99 -1.54
CA TYR A 161 13.91 6.63 -1.58
C TYR A 161 14.58 6.53 -2.95
N LEU A 162 14.42 5.40 -3.65
CA LEU A 162 14.95 5.17 -4.99
C LEU A 162 14.21 5.97 -6.07
N ILE A 163 12.88 6.15 -5.92
CA ILE A 163 12.03 6.88 -6.88
C ILE A 163 12.14 8.41 -6.68
N LYS A 164 12.83 8.87 -5.61
CA LYS A 164 12.97 10.29 -5.29
C LYS A 164 13.54 11.06 -6.48
N PRO A 165 12.87 12.15 -6.95
CA PRO A 165 13.45 13.01 -7.97
C PRO A 165 14.81 13.55 -7.49
N GLY A 166 15.85 13.37 -8.30
CA GLY A 166 17.14 14.01 -8.03
C GLY A 166 16.94 15.52 -7.80
N LYS A 167 17.68 16.09 -6.86
CA LYS A 167 17.73 17.55 -6.72
C LYS A 167 18.21 18.11 -8.07
N GLN A 168 17.34 18.78 -8.79
CA GLN A 168 17.73 19.79 -9.77
C GLN A 168 18.11 21.06 -9.06
#